data_7c608d19ef41aa7caf05d078ad82c85a
#
_entry.id   7c608d19ef41aa7caf05d078ad82c85a
#
_cell.length_a   1.000
_cell.length_b   1.000
_cell.length_c   1.000
_cell.angle_alpha   90.00
_cell.angle_beta   90.00
_cell.angle_gamma   90.00
#
_symmetry.space_group_name_H-M   'P 1'
#
loop_
_entity.id
_entity.type
_entity.pdbx_description
1 polymer ?
#
loop_
_entity_poly.entity_id
_entity_poly.type
_entity_poly.pdbx_seq_one_letter_code
_entity_poly.pdbx_strand_id
1 'polypeptide(L)'
;MNTFEHLEDEACMDGIEIIHREFKSNRIKGLYCDGTVALNSQIETSKERACILAEELGHHHTSVGVIVDLSDAQNRKQERQARIWAYNKQIGLRGLIRAYENGCRSRYEIAEFLEVTEEFLEDAISTYREKYGVYTAIDNYIVYFIPQLIISKRI
;
A
#
# COMPACT_ATOMS: atom_id res chain seq x y z
N MET A 1 16.50 5.71 8.07
CA MET A 1 15.50 6.14 7.09
C MET A 1 14.23 5.30 7.24
N ASN A 2 13.07 5.93 7.40
CA ASN A 2 11.80 5.22 7.54
C ASN A 2 11.20 4.88 6.16
N THR A 3 10.11 4.13 6.16
CA THR A 3 9.46 3.69 4.92
C THR A 3 9.02 4.85 4.05
N PHE A 4 8.50 5.92 4.66
CA PHE A 4 8.08 7.10 3.91
C PHE A 4 9.26 7.77 3.18
N GLU A 5 10.38 7.92 3.87
CA GLU A 5 11.60 8.50 3.27
C GLU A 5 12.15 7.63 2.13
N HIS A 6 12.09 6.31 2.28
CA HIS A 6 12.48 5.40 1.19
C HIS A 6 11.59 5.57 -0.03
N LEU A 7 10.27 5.71 0.17
CA LEU A 7 9.34 5.94 -0.93
C LEU A 7 9.59 7.28 -1.61
N GLU A 8 9.89 8.32 -0.83
CA GLU A 8 10.24 9.63 -1.40
C GLU A 8 11.49 9.55 -2.28
N ASP A 9 12.52 8.85 -1.82
CA ASP A 9 13.74 8.68 -2.57
C ASP A 9 13.50 7.90 -3.86
N GLU A 10 12.77 6.80 -3.80
CA GLU A 10 12.43 6.01 -4.99
C GLU A 10 11.64 6.85 -6.01
N ALA A 11 10.67 7.60 -5.54
CA ALA A 11 9.87 8.48 -6.40
C ALA A 11 10.73 9.54 -7.07
N CYS A 12 11.64 10.14 -6.33
CA CYS A 12 12.57 11.11 -6.85
C CYS A 12 13.45 10.52 -7.95
N MET A 13 13.96 9.30 -7.73
CA MET A 13 14.75 8.58 -8.74
C MET A 13 13.95 8.28 -10.00
N ASP A 14 12.66 8.05 -9.86
CA ASP A 14 11.76 7.80 -10.99
C ASP A 14 11.28 9.08 -11.67
N GLY A 15 11.78 10.24 -11.23
CA GLY A 15 11.41 11.54 -11.80
C GLY A 15 10.05 12.07 -11.34
N ILE A 16 9.52 11.53 -10.25
CA ILE A 16 8.24 11.97 -9.69
C ILE A 16 8.48 13.07 -8.68
N GLU A 17 7.80 14.20 -8.84
CA GLU A 17 7.87 15.29 -7.89
C GLU A 17 6.88 15.09 -6.75
N ILE A 18 7.36 15.26 -5.52
CA ILE A 18 6.50 15.19 -4.34
C ILE A 18 6.45 16.57 -3.70
N ILE A 19 5.24 17.10 -3.54
CA ILE A 19 5.01 18.37 -2.89
C ILE A 19 4.10 18.19 -1.67
N HIS A 20 4.34 19.01 -0.67
CA HIS A 20 3.54 19.02 0.56
C HIS A 20 2.74 20.31 0.59
N ARG A 21 1.43 20.21 0.67
CA ARG A 21 0.52 21.35 0.67
C ARG A 21 -0.60 21.18 1.68
N GLU A 22 -1.08 22.28 2.22
CA GLU A 22 -2.29 22.30 3.00
C GLU A 22 -3.49 22.27 2.06
N PHE A 23 -4.34 21.25 2.18
CA PHE A 23 -5.55 21.13 1.38
C PHE A 23 -6.72 21.79 2.12
N LYS A 24 -7.65 22.36 1.35
CA LYS A 24 -8.86 22.97 1.92
C LYS A 24 -9.75 21.97 2.63
N SER A 25 -9.73 20.71 2.21
CA SER A 25 -10.52 19.63 2.80
C SER A 25 -9.61 18.64 3.52
N ASN A 26 -9.96 18.26 4.75
CA ASN A 26 -9.26 17.23 5.49
C ASN A 26 -9.53 15.83 4.93
N ARG A 27 -10.48 15.69 4.02
CA ARG A 27 -10.83 14.41 3.40
C ARG A 27 -9.85 13.99 2.31
N ILE A 28 -9.22 14.97 1.66
CA ILE A 28 -8.25 14.70 0.61
C ILE A 28 -6.88 14.70 1.25
N LYS A 29 -6.23 13.55 1.25
CA LYS A 29 -4.90 13.36 1.86
C LYS A 29 -3.77 13.36 0.86
N GLY A 30 -4.05 12.98 -0.38
CA GLY A 30 -3.09 12.97 -1.46
C GLY A 30 -3.75 13.13 -2.82
N LEU A 31 -3.01 13.60 -3.80
CA LEU A 31 -3.43 13.71 -5.20
C LEU A 31 -2.26 13.40 -6.11
N TYR A 32 -2.52 12.65 -7.16
CA TYR A 32 -1.55 12.41 -8.22
C TYR A 32 -2.02 13.09 -9.51
N CYS A 33 -1.11 13.82 -10.15
CA CYS A 33 -1.37 14.42 -11.45
C CYS A 33 -0.08 14.54 -12.24
N ASP A 34 -0.03 13.87 -13.38
CA ASP A 34 1.02 14.04 -14.39
C ASP A 34 2.46 14.09 -13.82
N GLY A 35 2.83 13.06 -13.08
CA GLY A 35 4.16 12.92 -12.51
C GLY A 35 4.42 13.72 -11.23
N THR A 36 3.40 14.33 -10.67
CA THR A 36 3.50 15.05 -9.40
C THR A 36 2.52 14.46 -8.39
N VAL A 37 3.02 14.20 -7.19
CA VAL A 37 2.20 13.80 -6.04
C VAL A 37 2.14 14.96 -5.06
N ALA A 38 0.93 15.37 -4.71
CA ALA A 38 0.71 16.35 -3.65
C ALA A 38 0.21 15.61 -2.40
N LEU A 39 0.88 15.80 -1.28
CA LEU A 39 0.48 15.24 0.00
C LEU A 39 -0.03 16.35 0.92
N ASN A 40 -1.11 16.06 1.63
CA ASN A 40 -1.63 16.99 2.61
C ASN A 40 -0.64 17.14 3.77
N SER A 41 -0.15 18.34 4.00
CA SER A 41 0.82 18.62 5.05
C SER A 41 0.29 18.38 6.47
N GLN A 42 -1.03 18.22 6.63
CA GLN A 42 -1.67 17.96 7.91
C GLN A 42 -1.72 16.48 8.30
N ILE A 43 -1.19 15.58 7.47
CA ILE A 43 -1.09 14.17 7.83
C ILE A 43 -0.10 14.03 8.99
N GLU A 44 -0.57 13.47 10.12
CA GLU A 44 0.18 13.50 11.38
C GLU A 44 1.32 12.50 11.46
N THR A 45 1.17 11.29 10.90
CA THR A 45 2.16 10.22 11.10
C THR A 45 2.89 9.85 9.82
N SER A 46 4.14 9.38 9.97
CA SER A 46 4.93 8.85 8.85
C SER A 46 4.29 7.62 8.23
N LYS A 47 3.68 6.77 9.04
CA LYS A 47 3.00 5.56 8.56
C LYS A 47 1.85 5.91 7.62
N GLU A 48 1.02 6.87 8.02
CA GLU A 48 -0.09 7.32 7.19
C GLU A 48 0.43 7.98 5.92
N ARG A 49 1.45 8.84 6.01
CA ARG A 49 2.08 9.45 4.84
C ARG A 49 2.62 8.41 3.88
N ALA A 50 3.27 7.36 4.39
CA ALA A 50 3.79 6.27 3.56
C ALA A 50 2.68 5.54 2.82
N CYS A 51 1.58 5.23 3.49
CA CYS A 51 0.44 4.56 2.87
C CYS A 51 -0.20 5.42 1.78
N ILE A 52 -0.40 6.69 2.04
CA ILE A 52 -0.98 7.62 1.07
C ILE A 52 -0.06 7.82 -0.12
N LEU A 53 1.23 8.04 0.13
CA LEU A 53 2.22 8.19 -0.94
C LEU A 53 2.24 6.92 -1.82
N ALA A 54 2.22 5.74 -1.21
CA ALA A 54 2.20 4.48 -1.96
C ALA A 54 0.97 4.39 -2.87
N GLU A 55 -0.21 4.79 -2.41
CA GLU A 55 -1.42 4.81 -3.24
C GLU A 55 -1.30 5.79 -4.41
N GLU A 56 -0.77 6.97 -4.17
CA GLU A 56 -0.58 7.97 -5.24
C GLU A 56 0.48 7.52 -6.25
N LEU A 57 1.56 6.88 -5.78
CA LEU A 57 2.54 6.25 -6.67
C LEU A 57 1.92 5.09 -7.45
N GLY A 58 0.97 4.40 -6.84
CA GLY A 58 0.18 3.39 -7.52
C GLY A 58 -0.55 3.94 -8.72
N HIS A 59 -1.12 5.13 -8.62
CA HIS A 59 -1.73 5.81 -9.77
C HIS A 59 -0.72 6.10 -10.87
N HIS A 60 0.49 6.52 -10.51
CA HIS A 60 1.54 6.77 -11.48
C HIS A 60 1.92 5.49 -12.24
N HIS A 61 2.12 4.39 -11.53
CA HIS A 61 2.62 3.14 -12.11
C HIS A 61 1.57 2.30 -12.81
N THR A 62 0.29 2.48 -12.50
CA THR A 62 -0.80 1.68 -13.07
C THR A 62 -1.64 2.41 -14.10
N SER A 63 -1.60 3.73 -14.13
CA SER A 63 -2.34 4.51 -15.11
C SER A 63 -1.59 4.57 -16.43
N VAL A 64 -2.26 4.26 -17.52
CA VAL A 64 -1.69 4.30 -18.87
C VAL A 64 -2.38 5.41 -19.65
N GLY A 65 -1.62 6.45 -20.00
CA GLY A 65 -2.11 7.55 -20.82
C GLY A 65 -2.83 8.64 -20.03
N VAL A 66 -3.19 9.72 -20.74
CA VAL A 66 -3.97 10.83 -20.17
C VAL A 66 -5.43 10.42 -20.23
N ILE A 67 -6.04 10.23 -19.09
CA ILE A 67 -7.42 9.81 -19.01
C ILE A 67 -8.27 10.99 -18.60
N VAL A 68 -9.08 11.48 -19.50
CA VAL A 68 -9.88 12.71 -19.35
C VAL A 68 -11.26 12.20 -19.11
N ASP A 69 -12.03 11.68 -18.88
CA ASP A 69 -13.42 11.23 -18.65
C ASP A 69 -13.54 9.71 -18.55
N LEU A 70 -13.30 9.20 -17.36
CA LEU A 70 -13.57 7.80 -17.10
C LEU A 70 -15.00 7.60 -16.60
N SER A 71 -15.64 6.52 -17.05
CA SER A 71 -16.87 6.07 -16.41
C SER A 71 -16.58 5.72 -14.95
N ASP A 72 -17.62 5.72 -14.09
CA ASP A 72 -17.48 5.36 -12.69
C ASP A 72 -16.88 3.96 -12.52
N ALA A 73 -17.22 3.01 -13.40
CA ALA A 73 -16.65 1.67 -13.37
C ALA A 73 -15.14 1.67 -13.68
N GLN A 74 -14.71 2.47 -14.65
CA GLN A 74 -13.29 2.60 -14.99
C GLN A 74 -12.51 3.31 -13.88
N ASN A 75 -13.09 4.34 -13.26
CA ASN A 75 -12.50 5.01 -12.13
C ASN A 75 -12.29 4.05 -10.95
N ARG A 76 -13.28 3.25 -10.63
CA ARG A 76 -13.17 2.25 -9.56
C ARG A 76 -12.08 1.21 -9.86
N LYS A 77 -11.98 0.79 -11.12
CA LYS A 77 -10.96 -0.15 -11.55
C LYS A 77 -9.55 0.43 -11.37
N GLN A 78 -9.36 1.68 -11.78
CA GLN A 78 -8.07 2.36 -11.62
C GLN A 78 -7.70 2.55 -10.15
N GLU A 79 -8.66 2.97 -9.32
CA GLU A 79 -8.45 3.11 -7.88
C GLU A 79 -8.04 1.77 -7.27
N ARG A 80 -8.72 0.69 -7.65
CA ARG A 80 -8.38 -0.65 -7.17
C ARG A 80 -6.97 -1.07 -7.60
N GLN A 81 -6.60 -0.84 -8.83
CA GLN A 81 -5.26 -1.16 -9.34
C GLN A 81 -4.16 -0.39 -8.60
N ALA A 82 -4.40 0.89 -8.36
CA ALA A 82 -3.46 1.73 -7.61
C ALA A 82 -3.28 1.24 -6.17
N ARG A 83 -4.38 0.87 -5.51
CA ARG A 83 -4.35 0.31 -4.15
C ARG A 83 -3.63 -1.02 -4.08
N ILE A 84 -3.90 -1.91 -5.03
CA ILE A 84 -3.20 -3.20 -5.11
C ILE A 84 -1.70 -2.99 -5.29
N TRP A 85 -1.31 -2.07 -6.15
CA TRP A 85 0.10 -1.70 -6.31
C TRP A 85 0.71 -1.26 -4.97
N ALA A 86 0.00 -0.40 -4.24
CA ALA A 86 0.45 0.10 -2.94
C ALA A 86 0.57 -1.02 -1.91
N TYR A 87 -0.41 -1.92 -1.83
CA TYR A 87 -0.36 -3.06 -0.90
C TYR A 87 0.84 -3.95 -1.21
N ASN A 88 1.07 -4.25 -2.48
CA ASN A 88 2.20 -5.09 -2.88
C ASN A 88 3.55 -4.41 -2.64
N LYS A 89 3.60 -3.09 -2.80
CA LYS A 89 4.81 -2.30 -2.55
C LYS A 89 5.17 -2.27 -1.07
N GLN A 90 4.18 -2.03 -0.21
CA GLN A 90 4.41 -1.83 1.22
C GLN A 90 4.39 -3.14 2.02
N ILE A 91 3.65 -4.12 1.57
CA ILE A 91 3.43 -5.37 2.29
C ILE A 91 3.86 -6.56 1.45
N GLY A 92 3.01 -6.98 0.51
CA GLY A 92 3.20 -8.19 -0.27
C GLY A 92 3.18 -9.44 0.60
N LEU A 93 3.14 -10.61 -0.03
CA LEU A 93 3.22 -11.87 0.70
C LEU A 93 4.56 -12.00 1.42
N ARG A 94 5.64 -11.53 0.80
CA ARG A 94 6.97 -11.57 1.41
C ARG A 94 7.08 -10.66 2.63
N GLY A 95 6.38 -9.53 2.63
CA GLY A 95 6.31 -8.66 3.80
C GLY A 95 5.65 -9.34 4.99
N LEU A 96 4.53 -10.04 4.74
CA LEU A 96 3.86 -10.82 5.78
C LEU A 96 4.77 -11.91 6.34
N ILE A 97 5.52 -12.59 5.48
CA ILE A 97 6.46 -13.63 5.88
C ILE A 97 7.61 -13.03 6.71
N ARG A 98 8.18 -11.90 6.29
CA ARG A 98 9.23 -11.24 7.06
C ARG A 98 8.75 -10.83 8.45
N ALA A 99 7.52 -10.33 8.54
CA ALA A 99 6.94 -9.99 9.83
C ALA A 99 6.82 -11.24 10.72
N TYR A 100 6.34 -12.34 10.17
CA TYR A 100 6.28 -13.62 10.87
C TYR A 100 7.66 -14.08 11.36
N GLU A 101 8.65 -14.02 10.50
CA GLU A 101 10.03 -14.39 10.83
C GLU A 101 10.61 -13.50 11.93
N ASN A 102 10.18 -12.24 11.99
CA ASN A 102 10.58 -11.30 13.03
C ASN A 102 9.82 -11.50 14.35
N GLY A 103 8.95 -12.50 14.44
CA GLY A 103 8.21 -12.82 15.66
C GLY A 103 6.86 -12.15 15.79
N CYS A 104 6.41 -11.40 14.78
CA CYS A 104 5.09 -10.76 14.84
C CYS A 104 3.98 -11.80 14.84
N ARG A 105 3.01 -11.64 15.74
CA ARG A 105 1.89 -12.58 15.91
C ARG A 105 0.53 -11.92 15.91
N SER A 106 0.48 -10.59 15.97
CA SER A 106 -0.76 -9.82 15.90
C SER A 106 -0.71 -8.88 14.71
N ARG A 107 -1.87 -8.41 14.29
CA ARG A 107 -1.96 -7.41 13.21
C ARG A 107 -1.30 -6.10 13.60
N TYR A 108 -1.43 -5.71 14.86
CA TYR A 108 -0.73 -4.55 15.39
C TYR A 108 0.78 -4.69 15.21
N GLU A 109 1.35 -5.82 15.62
CA GLU A 109 2.78 -6.06 15.49
C GLU A 109 3.24 -6.08 14.03
N ILE A 110 2.44 -6.68 13.16
CA ILE A 110 2.74 -6.72 11.71
C ILE A 110 2.74 -5.30 11.12
N ALA A 111 1.72 -4.51 11.45
CA ALA A 111 1.62 -3.14 10.97
C ALA A 111 2.79 -2.28 11.46
N GLU A 112 3.17 -2.42 12.73
CA GLU A 112 4.33 -1.73 13.29
C GLU A 112 5.62 -2.12 12.57
N PHE A 113 5.84 -3.41 12.36
CA PHE A 113 7.03 -3.92 11.68
C PHE A 113 7.13 -3.40 10.24
N LEU A 114 6.01 -3.40 9.52
CA LEU A 114 5.97 -2.95 8.12
C LEU A 114 5.82 -1.43 7.98
N GLU A 115 5.67 -0.71 9.08
CA GLU A 115 5.48 0.73 9.11
C GLU A 115 4.29 1.20 8.26
N VAL A 116 3.19 0.48 8.38
CA VAL A 116 1.91 0.83 7.75
C VAL A 116 0.85 1.01 8.84
N THR A 117 -0.27 1.63 8.49
CA THR A 117 -1.40 1.72 9.41
C THR A 117 -2.10 0.36 9.50
N GLU A 118 -2.78 0.10 10.62
CA GLU A 118 -3.56 -1.14 10.75
C GLU A 118 -4.67 -1.21 9.71
N GLU A 119 -5.30 -0.09 9.39
CA GLU A 119 -6.33 -0.03 8.35
C GLU A 119 -5.78 -0.44 6.98
N PHE A 120 -4.61 0.08 6.62
CA PHE A 120 -3.93 -0.28 5.36
C PHE A 120 -3.63 -1.78 5.32
N LEU A 121 -3.14 -2.34 6.42
CA LEU A 121 -2.86 -3.77 6.54
C LEU A 121 -4.14 -4.60 6.38
N GLU A 122 -5.22 -4.21 7.05
CA GLU A 122 -6.51 -4.90 6.96
C GLU A 122 -7.05 -4.93 5.53
N ASP A 123 -6.98 -3.80 4.85
CA ASP A 123 -7.43 -3.68 3.47
C ASP A 123 -6.58 -4.54 2.52
N ALA A 124 -5.27 -4.58 2.76
CA ALA A 124 -4.37 -5.44 2.00
C ALA A 124 -4.68 -6.93 2.20
N ILE A 125 -4.87 -7.34 3.44
CA ILE A 125 -5.21 -8.74 3.76
C ILE A 125 -6.54 -9.12 3.12
N SER A 126 -7.52 -8.24 3.18
CA SER A 126 -8.83 -8.45 2.55
C SER A 126 -8.69 -8.64 1.03
N THR A 127 -7.85 -7.82 0.41
CA THR A 127 -7.57 -7.92 -1.03
C THR A 127 -6.87 -9.23 -1.38
N TYR A 128 -5.90 -9.65 -0.59
CA TYR A 128 -5.21 -10.94 -0.80
C TYR A 128 -6.15 -12.12 -0.59
N ARG A 129 -7.08 -12.02 0.36
CA ARG A 129 -8.11 -13.05 0.58
C ARG A 129 -8.98 -13.21 -0.67
N GLU A 130 -9.38 -12.11 -1.27
CA GLU A 130 -10.17 -12.16 -2.51
C GLU A 130 -9.38 -12.81 -3.64
N LYS A 131 -8.09 -12.53 -3.74
CA LYS A 131 -7.24 -13.04 -4.81
C LYS A 131 -6.87 -14.51 -4.62
N TYR A 132 -6.47 -14.90 -3.42
CA TYR A 132 -5.89 -16.23 -3.14
C TYR A 132 -6.85 -17.20 -2.50
N GLY A 133 -7.95 -16.74 -1.93
CA GLY A 133 -8.93 -17.60 -1.25
C GLY A 133 -8.43 -18.05 0.11
N VAL A 134 -8.51 -19.35 0.37
CA VAL A 134 -8.18 -19.90 1.68
C VAL A 134 -6.71 -19.76 2.01
N TYR A 135 -5.83 -20.11 1.07
CA TYR A 135 -4.39 -20.04 1.29
C TYR A 135 -3.63 -19.87 -0.04
N THR A 136 -2.37 -19.49 0.10
CA THR A 136 -1.40 -19.55 -1.00
C THR A 136 -0.05 -20.00 -0.45
N ALA A 137 0.73 -20.67 -1.27
CA ALA A 137 2.07 -21.11 -0.90
C ALA A 137 3.11 -20.20 -1.58
N ILE A 138 4.13 -19.82 -0.82
CA ILE A 138 5.25 -19.05 -1.35
C ILE A 138 6.54 -19.54 -0.66
N ASP A 139 7.52 -19.97 -1.44
CA ASP A 139 8.76 -20.54 -0.94
C ASP A 139 8.48 -21.68 0.07
N ASN A 140 9.00 -21.61 1.27
CA ASN A 140 8.80 -22.61 2.33
C ASN A 140 7.60 -22.30 3.23
N TYR A 141 6.73 -21.37 2.82
CA TYR A 141 5.66 -20.89 3.67
C TYR A 141 4.30 -21.11 3.03
N ILE A 142 3.30 -21.26 3.89
CA ILE A 142 1.90 -21.23 3.50
C ILE A 142 1.27 -20.06 4.25
N VAL A 143 0.60 -19.20 3.50
CA VAL A 143 -0.13 -18.05 4.06
C VAL A 143 -1.61 -18.36 3.94
N TYR A 144 -2.28 -18.51 5.07
CA TYR A 144 -3.72 -18.72 5.15
C TYR A 144 -4.42 -17.38 5.38
N PHE A 145 -5.53 -17.19 4.69
CA PHE A 145 -6.36 -15.99 4.85
C PHE A 145 -7.72 -16.27 5.47
N ILE A 146 -8.16 -17.52 5.42
CA ILE A 146 -9.46 -17.95 5.95
C ILE A 146 -9.22 -19.15 6.87
N PRO A 147 -9.76 -19.14 8.10
CA PRO A 147 -10.67 -18.16 8.67
C PRO A 147 -9.99 -16.85 9.11
N GLN A 148 -8.68 -16.84 9.21
CA GLN A 148 -7.89 -15.66 9.61
C GLN A 148 -6.48 -15.77 9.05
N LEU A 149 -5.73 -14.69 9.14
CA LEU A 149 -4.34 -14.67 8.68
C LEU A 149 -3.49 -15.56 9.58
N ILE A 150 -2.93 -16.60 9.00
CA ILE A 150 -1.99 -17.51 9.67
C ILE A 150 -0.85 -17.79 8.70
N ILE A 151 0.38 -17.69 9.17
CA ILE A 151 1.55 -18.02 8.39
C ILE A 151 2.20 -19.24 9.00
N SER A 152 2.44 -20.25 8.16
CA SER A 152 3.03 -21.51 8.56
C SER A 152 4.23 -21.84 7.72
N LYS A 153 5.32 -22.23 8.36
CA LYS A 153 6.51 -22.68 7.67
C LYS A 153 6.37 -24.14 7.30
N ARG A 154 6.65 -24.48 6.05
CA ARG A 154 6.67 -25.88 5.58
C ARG A 154 7.99 -26.50 6.00
N ILE A 155 7.89 -27.75 6.44
CA ILE A 155 9.06 -28.52 6.84
C ILE A 155 9.58 -29.32 5.65
#